data_525f83ba4071d675a32641a9cdb1364f
#
_entry.id   525f83ba4071d675a32641a9cdb1364f
#
_cell.length_a   1.000
_cell.length_b   1.000
_cell.length_c   1.000
_cell.angle_alpha   90.00
_cell.angle_beta   90.00
_cell.angle_gamma   90.00
#
_symmetry.space_group_name_H-M   'P 1'
#
loop_
_entity.id
_entity.type
_entity.pdbx_description
1 polymer ?
#
loop_
_entity_poly.entity_id
_entity_poly.type
_entity_poly.pdbx_seq_one_letter_code
_entity_poly.pdbx_strand_id
1 'polypeptide(L)'
;MPHRNRMRVVFHGAVVLLVGLLCGMPTVPEQEPMRLWHTAHESLILIGILLLAMSSVLPVLELERREAEGLVWSLLATGYGLMTGLIIQGVTGVHAFGPSTSPLRMLAFVGNATGMLGSVLTAALTLMGARAARVTEVARAPAI
;
A
#
# COMPACT_ATOMS: atom_id res chain seq x y z
N MET A 1 19.51 5.10 1.72
CA MET A 1 18.78 4.28 0.72
C MET A 1 19.16 4.68 -0.70
N PRO A 2 19.31 3.77 -1.68
CA PRO A 2 19.58 4.14 -3.06
C PRO A 2 18.37 4.90 -3.66
N HIS A 3 18.67 5.98 -4.38
CA HIS A 3 17.71 6.82 -5.11
C HIS A 3 16.69 6.00 -5.94
N ARG A 4 17.13 4.87 -6.49
CA ARG A 4 16.32 3.95 -7.29
C ARG A 4 15.10 3.40 -6.53
N ASN A 5 15.24 3.07 -5.24
CA ASN A 5 14.14 2.54 -4.43
C ASN A 5 13.05 3.60 -4.18
N ARG A 6 13.45 4.84 -3.92
CA ARG A 6 12.54 5.98 -3.80
C ARG A 6 11.74 6.18 -5.08
N MET A 7 12.40 6.21 -6.24
CA MET A 7 11.74 6.42 -7.53
C MET A 7 10.77 5.28 -7.89
N ARG A 8 11.09 4.03 -7.50
CA ARG A 8 10.15 2.92 -7.64
C ARG A 8 8.85 3.18 -6.85
N VAL A 9 8.96 3.55 -5.58
CA VAL A 9 7.77 3.80 -4.74
C VAL A 9 6.96 4.98 -5.29
N VAL A 10 7.61 6.07 -5.74
CA VAL A 10 6.93 7.19 -6.40
C VAL A 10 6.17 6.73 -7.64
N PHE A 11 6.82 6.00 -8.54
CA PHE A 11 6.19 5.52 -9.78
C PHE A 11 4.96 4.65 -9.49
N HIS A 12 5.12 3.63 -8.65
CA HIS A 12 4.03 2.72 -8.33
C HIS A 12 2.92 3.40 -7.51
N GLY A 13 3.26 4.33 -6.62
CA GLY A 13 2.28 5.15 -5.92
C GLY A 13 1.43 6.00 -6.87
N ALA A 14 2.07 6.63 -7.87
CA ALA A 14 1.36 7.36 -8.91
C ALA A 14 0.45 6.46 -9.76
N VAL A 15 0.90 5.22 -10.09
CA VAL A 15 0.07 4.24 -10.81
C VAL A 15 -1.17 3.87 -10.00
N VAL A 16 -1.01 3.52 -8.71
CA VAL A 16 -2.14 3.15 -7.84
C VAL A 16 -3.11 4.33 -7.68
N LEU A 17 -2.58 5.54 -7.48
CA LEU A 17 -3.38 6.75 -7.41
C LEU A 17 -4.18 7.01 -8.70
N LEU A 18 -3.53 6.88 -9.85
CA LEU A 18 -4.19 7.05 -11.15
C LEU A 18 -5.32 6.03 -11.35
N VAL A 19 -5.07 4.75 -11.02
CA VAL A 19 -6.11 3.71 -11.07
C VAL A 19 -7.26 4.06 -10.13
N GLY A 20 -6.95 4.49 -8.90
CA GLY A 20 -7.96 4.96 -7.95
C GLY A 20 -8.82 6.08 -8.53
N LEU A 21 -8.21 7.11 -9.12
CA LEU A 21 -8.93 8.23 -9.74
C LEU A 21 -9.81 7.77 -10.91
N LEU A 22 -9.32 6.86 -11.76
CA LEU A 22 -10.10 6.32 -12.88
C LEU A 22 -11.29 5.49 -12.40
N CYS A 23 -11.19 4.79 -11.28
CA CYS A 23 -12.30 4.07 -10.67
C CYS A 23 -13.45 4.98 -10.21
N GLY A 24 -13.22 6.26 -9.98
CA GLY A 24 -14.25 7.23 -9.57
C GLY A 24 -15.14 7.76 -10.69
N MET A 25 -14.86 7.43 -11.95
CA MET A 25 -15.62 7.96 -13.10
C MET A 25 -17.04 7.43 -13.29
N PRO A 26 -17.42 6.19 -12.93
CA PRO A 26 -18.80 5.73 -13.11
C PRO A 26 -19.72 6.34 -12.06
N THR A 27 -20.58 7.24 -12.48
CA THR A 27 -21.68 7.79 -11.65
C THR A 27 -22.95 7.00 -11.89
N VAL A 28 -23.26 6.01 -11.05
CA VAL A 28 -24.51 5.23 -11.12
C VAL A 28 -25.06 5.03 -9.71
N PRO A 29 -26.42 4.98 -9.52
CA PRO A 29 -27.01 5.08 -8.18
C PRO A 29 -26.84 3.84 -7.31
N GLU A 30 -26.96 4.05 -6.03
CA GLU A 30 -26.95 3.29 -4.76
C GLU A 30 -27.25 1.76 -4.74
N GLN A 31 -26.73 0.96 -5.68
CA GLN A 31 -26.79 -0.51 -5.61
C GLN A 31 -25.51 -1.10 -4.97
N GLU A 32 -25.60 -2.27 -4.34
CA GLU A 32 -24.48 -2.93 -3.63
C GLU A 32 -23.15 -2.98 -4.42
N PRO A 33 -23.12 -3.31 -5.73
CA PRO A 33 -21.89 -3.25 -6.51
C PRO A 33 -21.25 -1.86 -6.53
N MET A 34 -22.08 -0.81 -6.49
CA MET A 34 -21.63 0.57 -6.50
C MET A 34 -20.95 0.98 -5.18
N ARG A 35 -21.43 0.50 -4.04
CA ARG A 35 -20.80 0.76 -2.74
C ARG A 35 -19.39 0.17 -2.70
N LEU A 36 -19.22 -1.07 -3.19
CA LEU A 36 -17.90 -1.70 -3.28
C LEU A 36 -16.98 -0.96 -4.24
N TRP A 37 -17.52 -0.46 -5.33
CA TRP A 37 -16.76 0.34 -6.29
C TRP A 37 -16.32 1.69 -5.71
N HIS A 38 -17.20 2.34 -4.96
CA HIS A 38 -16.87 3.58 -4.23
C HIS A 38 -15.77 3.34 -3.19
N THR A 39 -15.89 2.25 -2.43
CA THR A 39 -14.87 1.84 -1.46
C THR A 39 -13.53 1.57 -2.15
N ALA A 40 -13.54 0.92 -3.32
CA ALA A 40 -12.33 0.69 -4.11
C ALA A 40 -11.68 2.01 -4.55
N HIS A 41 -12.48 2.94 -5.08
CA HIS A 41 -12.03 4.28 -5.49
C HIS A 41 -11.34 5.02 -4.35
N GLU A 42 -12.03 5.21 -3.23
CA GLU A 42 -11.50 5.94 -2.08
C GLU A 42 -10.24 5.28 -1.49
N SER A 43 -10.29 3.95 -1.31
CA SER A 43 -9.17 3.20 -0.77
C SER A 43 -7.94 3.27 -1.66
N LEU A 44 -8.09 3.16 -2.98
CA LEU A 44 -6.96 3.23 -3.91
C LEU A 44 -6.33 4.62 -3.97
N ILE A 45 -7.13 5.67 -3.86
CA ILE A 45 -6.60 7.04 -3.73
C ILE A 45 -5.76 7.17 -2.46
N LEU A 46 -6.29 6.72 -1.31
CA LEU A 46 -5.56 6.77 -0.03
C LEU A 46 -4.27 5.95 -0.07
N ILE A 47 -4.31 4.75 -0.65
CA ILE A 47 -3.12 3.89 -0.80
C ILE A 47 -2.09 4.55 -1.71
N GLY A 48 -2.52 5.12 -2.83
CA GLY A 48 -1.63 5.86 -3.74
C GLY A 48 -0.94 7.04 -3.05
N ILE A 49 -1.70 7.84 -2.29
CA ILE A 49 -1.17 8.94 -1.49
C ILE A 49 -0.19 8.42 -0.42
N LEU A 50 -0.53 7.32 0.27
CA LEU A 50 0.34 6.71 1.26
C LEU A 50 1.68 6.29 0.65
N LEU A 51 1.68 5.63 -0.51
CA LEU A 51 2.90 5.25 -1.21
C LEU A 51 3.76 6.47 -1.57
N LEU A 52 3.13 7.53 -2.08
CA LEU A 52 3.81 8.78 -2.40
C LEU A 52 4.40 9.44 -1.14
N ALA A 53 3.66 9.51 -0.05
CA ALA A 53 4.13 10.04 1.23
C ALA A 53 5.30 9.21 1.79
N MET A 54 5.19 7.87 1.74
CA MET A 54 6.26 6.97 2.18
C MET A 54 7.55 7.17 1.37
N SER A 55 7.47 7.55 0.11
CA SER A 55 8.65 7.87 -0.70
C SER A 55 9.49 9.03 -0.11
N SER A 56 8.85 9.95 0.61
CA SER A 56 9.51 11.07 1.28
C SER A 56 10.10 10.66 2.63
N VAL A 57 9.52 9.66 3.28
CA VAL A 57 9.98 9.14 4.59
C VAL A 57 11.16 8.16 4.43
N LEU A 58 11.20 7.40 3.34
CA LEU A 58 12.25 6.40 3.08
C LEU A 58 13.69 6.88 3.31
N PRO A 59 14.10 8.11 2.91
CA PRO A 59 15.48 8.57 3.09
C PRO A 59 15.88 8.83 4.54
N VAL A 60 14.91 9.08 5.43
CA VAL A 60 15.16 9.39 6.85
C VAL A 60 15.12 8.15 7.76
N LEU A 61 14.70 7.00 7.22
CA LEU A 61 14.73 5.75 7.96
C LEU A 61 16.12 5.14 7.96
N GLU A 62 16.63 4.78 9.12
CA GLU A 62 17.87 4.02 9.27
C GLU A 62 17.55 2.51 9.22
N LEU A 63 17.61 1.97 8.02
CA LEU A 63 17.36 0.56 7.72
C LEU A 63 18.60 -0.05 7.03
N GLU A 64 18.89 -1.30 7.35
CA GLU A 64 19.84 -2.08 6.58
C GLU A 64 19.33 -2.27 5.14
N ARG A 65 20.25 -2.61 4.23
CA ARG A 65 19.89 -2.75 2.80
C ARG A 65 18.75 -3.76 2.57
N ARG A 66 18.77 -4.90 3.28
CA ARG A 66 17.72 -5.93 3.14
C ARG A 66 16.38 -5.46 3.68
N GLU A 67 16.38 -4.78 4.81
CA GLU A 67 15.18 -4.20 5.43
C GLU A 67 14.58 -3.12 4.53
N ALA A 68 15.45 -2.29 3.95
CA ALA A 68 15.05 -1.26 3.02
C ALA A 68 14.41 -1.82 1.73
N GLU A 69 14.98 -2.89 1.18
CA GLU A 69 14.40 -3.62 0.06
C GLU A 69 13.08 -4.29 0.45
N GLY A 70 13.02 -4.90 1.65
CA GLY A 70 11.80 -5.47 2.23
C GLY A 70 10.68 -4.45 2.40
N LEU A 71 11.01 -3.23 2.86
CA LEU A 71 10.05 -2.14 2.97
C LEU A 71 9.47 -1.72 1.61
N VAL A 72 10.30 -1.62 0.58
CA VAL A 72 9.83 -1.31 -0.77
C VAL A 72 8.89 -2.41 -1.28
N TRP A 73 9.26 -3.68 -1.13
CA TRP A 73 8.42 -4.79 -1.58
C TRP A 73 7.11 -4.89 -0.79
N SER A 74 7.13 -4.62 0.53
CA SER A 74 5.91 -4.60 1.34
C SER A 74 4.96 -3.47 0.95
N LEU A 75 5.49 -2.29 0.61
CA LEU A 75 4.72 -1.17 0.06
C LEU A 75 4.06 -1.54 -1.28
N LEU A 76 4.81 -2.19 -2.18
CA LEU A 76 4.27 -2.65 -3.46
C LEU A 76 3.22 -3.75 -3.28
N ALA A 77 3.46 -4.70 -2.38
CA ALA A 77 2.50 -5.76 -2.03
C ALA A 77 1.21 -5.16 -1.46
N THR A 78 1.31 -4.13 -0.61
CA THR A 78 0.15 -3.37 -0.12
C THR A 78 -0.62 -2.74 -1.27
N GLY A 79 0.05 -1.97 -2.11
CA GLY A 79 -0.57 -1.25 -3.21
C GLY A 79 -1.27 -2.18 -4.20
N TYR A 80 -0.54 -3.11 -4.77
CA TYR A 80 -1.07 -4.00 -5.82
C TYR A 80 -1.98 -5.10 -5.27
N GLY A 81 -1.71 -5.60 -4.06
CA GLY A 81 -2.57 -6.58 -3.42
C GLY A 81 -3.97 -6.01 -3.18
N LEU A 82 -4.05 -4.86 -2.50
CA LEU A 82 -5.34 -4.20 -2.27
C LEU A 82 -5.99 -3.72 -3.57
N MET A 83 -5.22 -3.20 -4.52
CA MET A 83 -5.76 -2.80 -5.83
C MET A 83 -6.45 -3.97 -6.53
N THR A 84 -5.80 -5.13 -6.60
CA THR A 84 -6.37 -6.33 -7.21
C THR A 84 -7.63 -6.78 -6.47
N GLY A 85 -7.57 -6.89 -5.15
CA GLY A 85 -8.69 -7.32 -4.33
C GLY A 85 -9.91 -6.40 -4.44
N LEU A 86 -9.70 -5.10 -4.30
CA LEU A 86 -10.77 -4.09 -4.31
C LEU A 86 -11.42 -3.93 -5.69
N ILE A 87 -10.63 -3.92 -6.77
CA ILE A 87 -11.19 -3.82 -8.13
C ILE A 87 -12.07 -5.04 -8.44
N ILE A 88 -11.60 -6.26 -8.12
CA ILE A 88 -12.40 -7.47 -8.34
C ILE A 88 -13.69 -7.43 -7.53
N GLN A 89 -13.65 -7.00 -6.27
CA GLN A 89 -14.86 -6.83 -5.45
C GLN A 89 -15.81 -5.79 -6.05
N GLY A 90 -15.29 -4.65 -6.50
CA GLY A 90 -16.08 -3.62 -7.16
C GLY A 90 -16.78 -4.13 -8.43
N VAL A 91 -16.05 -4.88 -9.28
CA VAL A 91 -16.59 -5.43 -10.54
C VAL A 91 -17.59 -6.56 -10.29
N THR A 92 -17.33 -7.42 -9.30
CA THR A 92 -18.18 -8.59 -9.04
C THR A 92 -19.35 -8.30 -8.11
N GLY A 93 -19.33 -7.18 -7.39
CA GLY A 93 -20.32 -6.84 -6.37
C GLY A 93 -20.30 -7.77 -5.15
N VAL A 94 -19.20 -8.51 -4.94
CA VAL A 94 -19.13 -9.53 -3.88
C VAL A 94 -17.89 -9.33 -3.02
N HIS A 95 -18.10 -9.29 -1.70
CA HIS A 95 -17.00 -9.29 -0.74
C HIS A 95 -16.15 -10.56 -0.81
N ALA A 96 -14.84 -10.43 -0.73
CA ALA A 96 -13.86 -11.52 -0.78
C ALA A 96 -12.97 -11.51 0.47
N PHE A 97 -13.59 -11.81 1.63
CA PHE A 97 -12.91 -11.88 2.93
C PHE A 97 -12.50 -13.30 3.34
N GLY A 98 -12.78 -14.31 2.52
CA GLY A 98 -12.43 -15.70 2.78
C GLY A 98 -12.13 -16.47 1.50
N PRO A 99 -11.54 -17.68 1.65
CA PRO A 99 -11.28 -18.56 0.51
C PRO A 99 -12.58 -18.95 -0.20
N SER A 100 -12.50 -19.12 -1.52
CA SER A 100 -13.66 -19.42 -2.36
C SER A 100 -13.28 -20.42 -3.45
N THR A 101 -14.26 -21.21 -3.91
CA THR A 101 -14.12 -22.09 -5.07
C THR A 101 -14.16 -21.33 -6.39
N SER A 102 -14.68 -20.12 -6.41
CA SER A 102 -14.64 -19.23 -7.57
C SER A 102 -13.24 -18.67 -7.77
N PRO A 103 -12.58 -18.88 -8.93
CA PRO A 103 -11.22 -18.39 -9.18
C PRO A 103 -11.08 -16.89 -8.99
N LEU A 104 -12.08 -16.11 -9.43
CA LEU A 104 -12.04 -14.65 -9.34
C LEU A 104 -12.15 -14.16 -7.89
N ARG A 105 -13.04 -14.78 -7.08
CA ARG A 105 -13.14 -14.48 -5.65
C ARG A 105 -11.89 -14.91 -4.89
N MET A 106 -11.31 -16.06 -5.25
CA MET A 106 -10.05 -16.51 -4.66
C MET A 106 -8.93 -15.52 -4.97
N LEU A 107 -8.84 -15.01 -6.21
CA LEU A 107 -7.86 -13.99 -6.58
C LEU A 107 -8.07 -12.69 -5.78
N ALA A 108 -9.31 -12.25 -5.60
CA ALA A 108 -9.62 -11.09 -4.76
C ALA A 108 -9.22 -11.31 -3.30
N PHE A 109 -9.50 -12.49 -2.74
CA PHE A 109 -9.10 -12.86 -1.38
C PHE A 109 -7.57 -12.85 -1.23
N VAL A 110 -6.84 -13.50 -2.14
CA VAL A 110 -5.37 -13.52 -2.13
C VAL A 110 -4.80 -12.11 -2.27
N GLY A 111 -5.38 -11.28 -3.15
CA GLY A 111 -5.00 -9.88 -3.30
C GLY A 111 -5.14 -9.11 -1.99
N ASN A 112 -6.32 -9.19 -1.36
CA ASN A 112 -6.57 -8.53 -0.07
C ASN A 112 -5.63 -9.03 1.03
N ALA A 113 -5.44 -10.34 1.16
CA ALA A 113 -4.55 -10.93 2.15
C ALA A 113 -3.10 -10.47 1.94
N THR A 114 -2.62 -10.46 0.69
CA THR A 114 -1.29 -9.96 0.34
C THR A 114 -1.14 -8.48 0.69
N GLY A 115 -2.15 -7.67 0.38
CA GLY A 115 -2.15 -6.24 0.69
C GLY A 115 -2.14 -5.98 2.19
N MET A 116 -2.94 -6.71 2.96
CA MET A 116 -2.97 -6.59 4.43
C MET A 116 -1.65 -7.00 5.07
N LEU A 117 -1.08 -8.13 4.68
CA LEU A 117 0.24 -8.57 5.17
C LEU A 117 1.33 -7.57 4.80
N GLY A 118 1.30 -7.04 3.57
CA GLY A 118 2.18 -5.97 3.13
C GLY A 118 2.09 -4.73 4.02
N SER A 119 0.87 -4.32 4.37
CA SER A 119 0.63 -3.16 5.25
C SER A 119 1.22 -3.35 6.65
N VAL A 120 1.02 -4.53 7.25
CA VAL A 120 1.58 -4.86 8.57
C VAL A 120 3.11 -4.84 8.53
N LEU A 121 3.71 -5.46 7.50
CA LEU A 121 5.16 -5.48 7.34
C LEU A 121 5.72 -4.07 7.09
N THR A 122 5.03 -3.27 6.27
CA THR A 122 5.37 -1.85 6.05
C THR A 122 5.41 -1.08 7.36
N ALA A 123 4.37 -1.21 8.19
CA ALA A 123 4.30 -0.52 9.48
C ALA A 123 5.44 -0.98 10.42
N ALA A 124 5.70 -2.28 10.49
CA ALA A 124 6.77 -2.84 11.33
C ALA A 124 8.15 -2.31 10.91
N LEU A 125 8.49 -2.39 9.63
CA LEU A 125 9.78 -1.93 9.11
C LEU A 125 9.95 -0.41 9.23
N THR A 126 8.88 0.35 9.02
CA THR A 126 8.90 1.80 9.24
C THR A 126 9.18 2.15 10.69
N LEU A 127 8.53 1.44 11.63
CA LEU A 127 8.76 1.66 13.06
C LEU A 127 10.18 1.29 13.48
N MET A 128 10.73 0.19 12.95
CA MET A 128 12.12 -0.21 13.20
C MET A 128 13.10 0.85 12.72
N GLY A 129 12.97 1.31 11.47
CA GLY A 129 13.84 2.33 10.90
C GLY A 129 13.74 3.70 11.58
N ALA A 130 12.55 4.08 12.02
CA ALA A 130 12.33 5.32 12.76
C ALA A 130 12.96 5.26 14.17
N ARG A 131 12.88 4.12 14.86
CA ARG A 131 13.56 3.91 16.14
C ARG A 131 15.06 3.98 16.02
N ALA A 132 15.65 3.34 15.02
CA ALA A 132 17.08 3.38 14.76
C ALA A 132 17.56 4.81 14.50
N ALA A 133 16.86 5.56 13.64
CA ALA A 133 17.17 6.96 13.35
C ALA A 133 17.16 7.83 14.63
N ARG A 134 16.18 7.66 15.51
CA ARG A 134 16.11 8.40 16.78
C ARG A 134 17.29 8.11 17.71
N VAL A 135 17.70 6.84 17.81
CA VAL A 135 18.85 6.45 18.65
C VAL A 135 20.13 7.10 18.14
N THR A 136 20.34 7.09 16.83
CA THR A 136 21.51 7.70 16.20
C THR A 136 21.53 9.21 16.39
N GLU A 137 20.39 9.88 16.31
CA GLU A 137 20.28 11.32 16.54
C GLU A 137 20.66 11.70 17.98
N VAL A 138 20.14 10.97 18.97
CA VAL A 138 20.48 11.18 20.40
C VAL A 138 21.96 10.96 20.66
N ALA A 139 22.57 9.95 20.05
CA ALA A 139 24.00 9.68 20.21
C ALA A 139 24.91 10.74 19.58
N ARG A 140 24.43 11.51 18.61
CA ARG A 140 25.16 12.61 17.95
C ARG A 140 24.95 13.96 18.63
N ALA A 141 23.98 14.09 19.54
CA ALA A 141 23.75 15.34 20.25
C ALA A 141 24.98 15.66 21.16
N PRO A 142 25.51 16.89 21.10
CA PRO A 142 26.62 17.27 21.98
C PRO A 142 26.20 17.18 23.44
N ALA A 143 27.06 16.62 24.29
CA ALA A 143 26.87 16.65 25.73
C ALA A 143 26.86 18.12 26.19
N ILE A 144 25.72 18.58 26.69
CA ILE A 144 25.55 19.94 27.28
C ILE A 144 26.23 19.98 28.60
#